data_e0f93e038deba7c2a692361b179d951b
#
_entry.id   e0f93e038deba7c2a692361b179d951b
#
_cell.length_a   1.000
_cell.length_b   1.000
_cell.length_c   1.000
_cell.angle_alpha   90.00
_cell.angle_beta   90.00
_cell.angle_gamma   90.00
#
_symmetry.space_group_name_H-M   'P 1'
#
loop_
_entity.id
_entity.type
_entity.pdbx_description
1 polymer ?
#
loop_
_entity_poly.entity_id
_entity_poly.type
_entity_poly.pdbx_seq_one_letter_code
_entity_poly.pdbx_strand_id
1 'polypeptide(L)'
;MSDEEIILSELSDDELVQQMHDDLYDGLKEEIEEGTNILLERGWTPYDLLTEALVEGMRIVGEDFRDGILFVPEVLMSANAMKAGMHILRPLLIETGAPKLGKMVIGTVKGDIHDIGKNLVGMMMEGAGFDVIDLGINNPVEKYIEAIEREQPDILGMSALLTTTMPYMKVVIDTMKEKGIRDDFIVLVGGAPLNEEFGKAVGADAYCRDAAVAVETAKELIKRRHNSLAGA
;
A
#
# COMPACT_ATOMS: atom_id res chain seq x y z
N MET A 1 28.24 -12.65 23.66
CA MET A 1 28.71 -11.49 22.89
C MET A 1 27.83 -10.34 23.40
N SER A 2 28.42 -9.27 23.90
CA SER A 2 27.68 -8.09 24.35
C SER A 2 26.97 -7.52 23.13
N ASP A 3 25.64 -7.48 23.14
CA ASP A 3 24.89 -6.65 22.20
C ASP A 3 25.37 -5.22 22.44
N GLU A 4 26.25 -4.71 21.59
CA GLU A 4 26.59 -3.30 21.58
C GLU A 4 25.33 -2.59 21.11
N GLU A 5 24.74 -1.81 21.97
CA GLU A 5 23.57 -0.99 21.68
C GLU A 5 23.97 0.01 20.57
N ILE A 6 23.35 -0.08 19.41
CA ILE A 6 23.64 0.81 18.28
C ILE A 6 23.07 2.19 18.63
N ILE A 7 23.96 3.21 18.66
CA ILE A 7 23.55 4.59 18.88
C ILE A 7 23.27 5.23 17.51
N LEU A 8 22.01 5.35 17.12
CA LEU A 8 21.60 5.82 15.79
C LEU A 8 22.15 7.21 15.47
N SER A 9 22.28 8.09 16.44
CA SER A 9 22.81 9.44 16.24
C SER A 9 24.31 9.50 15.90
N GLU A 10 25.07 8.42 16.15
CA GLU A 10 26.50 8.34 15.84
C GLU A 10 26.77 7.77 14.43
N LEU A 11 25.78 7.18 13.78
CA LEU A 11 25.89 6.64 12.44
C LEU A 11 25.97 7.77 11.40
N SER A 12 26.70 7.56 10.32
CA SER A 12 26.61 8.39 9.11
C SER A 12 25.22 8.25 8.48
N ASP A 13 24.86 9.14 7.55
CA ASP A 13 23.54 9.10 6.92
C ASP A 13 23.29 7.79 6.18
N ASP A 14 24.28 7.30 5.41
CA ASP A 14 24.17 6.03 4.68
C ASP A 14 24.03 4.82 5.63
N GLU A 15 24.80 4.81 6.73
CA GLU A 15 24.70 3.78 7.75
C GLU A 15 23.36 3.83 8.48
N LEU A 16 22.85 5.03 8.77
CA LEU A 16 21.55 5.20 9.43
C LEU A 16 20.39 4.75 8.52
N VAL A 17 20.43 5.08 7.22
CA VAL A 17 19.45 4.59 6.26
C VAL A 17 19.45 3.06 6.19
N GLN A 18 20.66 2.44 6.14
CA GLN A 18 20.76 0.98 6.14
C GLN A 18 20.23 0.39 7.45
N GLN A 19 20.54 0.99 8.60
CA GLN A 19 20.01 0.56 9.88
C GLN A 19 18.48 0.68 9.93
N MET A 20 17.91 1.75 9.37
CA MET A 20 16.46 1.90 9.27
C MET A 20 15.80 0.82 8.38
N HIS A 21 16.50 0.30 7.36
CA HIS A 21 16.00 -0.87 6.61
C HIS A 21 15.92 -2.10 7.50
N ASP A 22 16.95 -2.36 8.31
CA ASP A 22 17.00 -3.47 9.24
C ASP A 22 15.94 -3.31 10.36
N ASP A 23 15.80 -2.10 10.91
CA ASP A 23 14.79 -1.76 11.93
C ASP A 23 13.36 -1.91 11.40
N LEU A 24 13.10 -1.54 10.12
CA LEU A 24 11.82 -1.80 9.47
C LEU A 24 11.56 -3.30 9.30
N TYR A 25 12.60 -4.04 8.90
CA TYR A 25 12.50 -5.49 8.71
C TYR A 25 12.14 -6.18 10.02
N ASP A 26 12.75 -5.76 11.13
CA ASP A 26 12.51 -6.28 12.46
C ASP A 26 11.25 -5.67 13.15
N GLY A 27 10.65 -4.66 12.54
CA GLY A 27 9.44 -4.00 13.04
C GLY A 27 9.66 -3.10 14.24
N LEU A 28 10.86 -2.53 14.37
CA LEU A 28 11.31 -1.68 15.48
C LEU A 28 10.79 -0.24 15.30
N LYS A 29 9.66 0.02 15.92
CA LYS A 29 8.91 1.27 15.73
C LYS A 29 9.63 2.49 16.30
N GLU A 30 10.17 2.37 17.51
CA GLU A 30 10.83 3.45 18.21
C GLU A 30 12.10 3.88 17.48
N GLU A 31 12.86 2.94 16.95
CA GLU A 31 14.09 3.14 16.17
C GLU A 31 13.77 3.85 14.84
N ILE A 32 12.68 3.49 14.18
CA ILE A 32 12.21 4.17 12.97
C ILE A 32 11.77 5.61 13.25
N GLU A 33 11.08 5.86 14.36
CA GLU A 33 10.73 7.23 14.79
C GLU A 33 11.98 8.05 15.07
N GLU A 34 12.97 7.48 15.78
CA GLU A 34 14.25 8.13 16.10
C GLU A 34 15.07 8.40 14.83
N GLY A 35 15.30 7.40 13.98
CA GLY A 35 16.05 7.55 12.73
C GLY A 35 15.43 8.59 11.80
N THR A 36 14.10 8.59 11.69
CA THR A 36 13.36 9.60 10.92
C THR A 36 13.65 11.02 11.41
N ASN A 37 13.59 11.25 12.73
CA ASN A 37 13.85 12.56 13.30
C ASN A 37 15.31 12.98 13.11
N ILE A 38 16.27 12.07 13.31
CA ILE A 38 17.70 12.34 13.12
C ILE A 38 17.98 12.80 11.68
N LEU A 39 17.47 12.08 10.67
CA LEU A 39 17.69 12.45 9.27
C LEU A 39 17.02 13.78 8.91
N LEU A 40 15.83 14.07 9.43
CA LEU A 40 15.20 15.39 9.26
C LEU A 40 16.02 16.51 9.89
N GLU A 41 16.57 16.33 11.10
CA GLU A 41 17.46 17.30 11.76
C GLU A 41 18.76 17.52 10.99
N ARG A 42 19.27 16.51 10.27
CA ARG A 42 20.43 16.59 9.40
C ARG A 42 20.13 17.24 8.05
N GLY A 43 18.85 17.61 7.79
CA GLY A 43 18.44 18.34 6.59
C GLY A 43 17.99 17.48 5.42
N TRP A 44 17.72 16.20 5.65
CA TRP A 44 17.09 15.36 4.63
C TRP A 44 15.70 15.89 4.29
N THR A 45 15.34 15.83 3.01
CA THR A 45 13.96 16.18 2.64
C THR A 45 13.00 15.08 3.08
N PRO A 46 11.77 15.41 3.47
CA PRO A 46 10.77 14.39 3.80
C PRO A 46 10.54 13.37 2.67
N TYR A 47 10.73 13.79 1.41
CA TYR A 47 10.56 12.93 0.24
C TYR A 47 11.72 11.95 0.07
N ASP A 48 12.97 12.41 0.19
CA ASP A 48 14.15 11.53 0.08
C ASP A 48 14.14 10.49 1.21
N LEU A 49 13.82 10.93 2.45
CA LEU A 49 13.69 10.02 3.59
C LEU A 49 12.57 8.99 3.37
N LEU A 50 11.41 9.42 2.85
CA LEU A 50 10.33 8.50 2.50
C LEU A 50 10.81 7.45 1.49
N THR A 51 11.47 7.88 0.41
CA THR A 51 11.81 7.00 -0.72
C THR A 51 13.01 6.10 -0.42
N GLU A 52 14.07 6.65 0.16
CA GLU A 52 15.34 5.94 0.33
C GLU A 52 15.37 5.10 1.62
N ALA A 53 14.81 5.60 2.73
CA ALA A 53 14.81 4.85 3.98
C ALA A 53 13.55 3.98 4.11
N LEU A 54 12.35 4.55 4.05
CA LEU A 54 11.14 3.82 4.43
C LEU A 54 10.58 2.94 3.30
N VAL A 55 10.44 3.48 2.09
CA VAL A 55 9.85 2.72 0.96
C VAL A 55 10.80 1.62 0.48
N GLU A 56 12.11 1.89 0.48
CA GLU A 56 13.10 0.88 0.10
C GLU A 56 13.19 -0.24 1.15
N GLY A 57 13.16 0.07 2.45
CA GLY A 57 13.08 -0.93 3.50
C GLY A 57 11.82 -1.81 3.38
N MET A 58 10.65 -1.20 3.12
CA MET A 58 9.42 -1.97 2.89
C MET A 58 9.44 -2.77 1.58
N ARG A 59 10.22 -2.36 0.56
CA ARG A 59 10.44 -3.16 -0.65
C ARG A 59 11.14 -4.48 -0.32
N ILE A 60 12.18 -4.43 0.52
CA ILE A 60 12.91 -5.62 1.00
C ILE A 60 11.94 -6.55 1.75
N VAL A 61 11.17 -6.03 2.69
CA VAL A 61 10.12 -6.79 3.42
C VAL A 61 9.14 -7.44 2.44
N GLY A 62 8.70 -6.72 1.41
CA GLY A 62 7.78 -7.22 0.40
C GLY A 62 8.36 -8.35 -0.46
N GLU A 63 9.63 -8.26 -0.83
CA GLU A 63 10.33 -9.31 -1.58
C GLU A 63 10.45 -10.59 -0.75
N ASP A 64 10.89 -10.50 0.50
CA ASP A 64 11.05 -11.64 1.39
C ASP A 64 9.71 -12.27 1.79
N PHE A 65 8.66 -11.46 1.91
CA PHE A 65 7.29 -11.99 2.07
C PHE A 65 6.84 -12.77 0.83
N ARG A 66 7.05 -12.24 -0.38
CA ARG A 66 6.74 -12.93 -1.64
C ARG A 66 7.48 -14.25 -1.79
N ASP A 67 8.75 -14.27 -1.37
CA ASP A 67 9.63 -15.43 -1.47
C ASP A 67 9.43 -16.45 -0.32
N GLY A 68 8.53 -16.14 0.64
CA GLY A 68 8.16 -17.02 1.75
C GLY A 68 9.18 -17.07 2.87
N ILE A 69 10.07 -16.08 2.94
CA ILE A 69 11.05 -15.90 4.03
C ILE A 69 10.36 -15.26 5.22
N LEU A 70 9.59 -14.19 5.00
CA LEU A 70 8.74 -13.55 6.00
C LEU A 70 7.30 -14.06 5.94
N PHE A 71 6.61 -14.03 7.08
CA PHE A 71 5.20 -14.40 7.22
C PHE A 71 4.36 -13.19 7.63
N VAL A 72 3.03 -13.34 7.61
CA VAL A 72 2.10 -12.23 7.89
C VAL A 72 2.36 -11.50 9.19
N PRO A 73 2.66 -12.14 10.35
CA PRO A 73 2.93 -11.42 11.59
C PRO A 73 4.13 -10.47 11.50
N GLU A 74 5.22 -10.90 10.84
CA GLU A 74 6.45 -10.12 10.67
C GLU A 74 6.18 -8.91 9.76
N VAL A 75 5.50 -9.11 8.63
CA VAL A 75 5.12 -8.02 7.73
C VAL A 75 4.20 -6.99 8.42
N LEU A 76 3.30 -7.44 9.30
CA LEU A 76 2.46 -6.53 10.09
C LEU A 76 3.28 -5.70 11.08
N MET A 77 4.34 -6.25 11.67
CA MET A 77 5.26 -5.51 12.54
C MET A 77 6.01 -4.45 11.74
N SER A 78 6.60 -4.82 10.61
CA SER A 78 7.29 -3.91 9.69
C SER A 78 6.36 -2.78 9.21
N ALA A 79 5.13 -3.11 8.81
CA ALA A 79 4.14 -2.11 8.40
C ALA A 79 3.73 -1.15 9.52
N ASN A 80 3.70 -1.60 10.77
CA ASN A 80 3.44 -0.73 11.92
C ASN A 80 4.64 0.20 12.21
N ALA A 81 5.89 -0.27 12.05
CA ALA A 81 7.07 0.57 12.13
C ALA A 81 7.08 1.62 11.01
N MET A 82 6.76 1.22 9.77
CA MET A 82 6.58 2.14 8.65
C MET A 82 5.55 3.24 8.95
N LYS A 83 4.40 2.88 9.56
CA LYS A 83 3.36 3.86 9.93
C LYS A 83 3.87 4.89 10.93
N ALA A 84 4.76 4.51 11.84
CA ALA A 84 5.36 5.43 12.80
C ALA A 84 6.20 6.50 12.10
N GLY A 85 7.11 6.11 11.20
CA GLY A 85 7.87 7.06 10.37
C GLY A 85 6.95 7.93 9.50
N MET A 86 5.94 7.33 8.86
CA MET A 86 4.95 8.06 8.05
C MET A 86 4.13 9.06 8.86
N HIS A 87 3.86 8.79 10.14
CA HIS A 87 3.16 9.75 11.01
C HIS A 87 3.94 11.07 11.15
N ILE A 88 5.26 10.99 11.20
CA ILE A 88 6.16 12.15 11.26
C ILE A 88 6.23 12.84 9.88
N LEU A 89 6.40 12.05 8.81
CA LEU A 89 6.64 12.58 7.46
C LEU A 89 5.40 13.15 6.78
N ARG A 90 4.21 12.58 7.00
CA ARG A 90 2.97 12.94 6.28
C ARG A 90 2.64 14.45 6.30
N PRO A 91 2.66 15.17 7.45
CA PRO A 91 2.42 16.61 7.47
C PRO A 91 3.47 17.38 6.66
N LEU A 92 4.75 16.99 6.75
CA LEU A 92 5.85 17.63 6.04
C LEU A 92 5.76 17.42 4.52
N LEU A 93 5.37 16.21 4.08
CA LEU A 93 5.14 15.90 2.67
C LEU A 93 3.98 16.71 2.07
N ILE A 94 2.93 16.98 2.85
CA ILE A 94 1.82 17.85 2.42
C ILE A 94 2.31 19.29 2.25
N GLU A 95 3.09 19.81 3.20
CA GLU A 95 3.62 21.16 3.16
C GLU A 95 4.59 21.39 1.98
N THR A 96 5.42 20.40 1.68
CA THR A 96 6.39 20.46 0.58
C THR A 96 5.80 20.17 -0.79
N GLY A 97 4.54 19.71 -0.86
CA GLY A 97 3.89 19.34 -2.13
C GLY A 97 4.56 18.13 -2.82
N ALA A 98 5.16 17.24 -2.04
CA ALA A 98 5.86 16.06 -2.56
C ALA A 98 4.92 15.19 -3.42
N PRO A 99 5.41 14.64 -4.55
CA PRO A 99 4.60 13.80 -5.41
C PRO A 99 4.20 12.50 -4.69
N LYS A 100 2.90 12.21 -4.66
CA LYS A 100 2.39 10.91 -4.21
C LYS A 100 2.49 9.91 -5.36
N LEU A 101 2.75 8.63 -5.06
CA LEU A 101 2.72 7.58 -6.08
C LEU A 101 1.33 7.40 -6.66
N GLY A 102 0.29 7.59 -5.85
CA GLY A 102 -1.12 7.52 -6.22
C GLY A 102 -2.01 7.38 -4.98
N LYS A 103 -3.31 7.39 -5.22
CA LYS A 103 -4.33 7.21 -4.18
C LYS A 103 -5.10 5.92 -4.44
N MET A 104 -5.30 5.11 -3.40
CA MET A 104 -6.08 3.88 -3.44
C MET A 104 -7.28 3.96 -2.50
N VAL A 105 -8.46 3.63 -3.00
CA VAL A 105 -9.62 3.24 -2.18
C VAL A 105 -9.67 1.73 -2.13
N ILE A 106 -9.77 1.13 -0.94
CA ILE A 106 -9.85 -0.32 -0.76
C ILE A 106 -10.98 -0.71 0.17
N GLY A 107 -11.65 -1.82 -0.08
CA GLY A 107 -12.71 -2.32 0.80
C GLY A 107 -13.01 -3.80 0.60
N THR A 108 -13.61 -4.42 1.62
CA THR A 108 -14.17 -5.76 1.52
C THR A 108 -15.61 -5.67 1.03
N VAL A 109 -15.97 -6.47 0.04
CA VAL A 109 -17.27 -6.42 -0.63
C VAL A 109 -18.45 -6.74 0.31
N LYS A 110 -19.66 -6.37 -0.09
CA LYS A 110 -20.89 -6.61 0.65
C LYS A 110 -21.09 -8.09 0.98
N GLY A 111 -21.50 -8.34 2.22
CA GLY A 111 -21.71 -9.68 2.76
C GLY A 111 -20.45 -10.38 3.26
N ASP A 112 -19.29 -9.76 3.10
CA ASP A 112 -18.01 -10.29 3.55
C ASP A 112 -17.42 -9.44 4.69
N ILE A 113 -16.96 -10.10 5.75
CA ILE A 113 -16.38 -9.44 6.95
C ILE A 113 -14.88 -9.72 7.14
N HIS A 114 -14.26 -10.41 6.20
CA HIS A 114 -12.86 -10.73 6.28
C HIS A 114 -12.01 -9.53 5.86
N ASP A 115 -11.06 -9.14 6.69
CA ASP A 115 -10.26 -7.93 6.49
C ASP A 115 -8.75 -8.10 6.66
N ILE A 116 -8.26 -9.23 7.20
CA ILE A 116 -6.83 -9.43 7.46
C ILE A 116 -6.00 -9.21 6.19
N GLY A 117 -6.34 -9.90 5.09
CA GLY A 117 -5.62 -9.75 3.81
C GLY A 117 -5.76 -8.35 3.22
N LYS A 118 -6.96 -7.75 3.31
CA LYS A 118 -7.21 -6.38 2.86
C LYS A 118 -6.38 -5.36 3.65
N ASN A 119 -6.32 -5.52 4.97
CA ASN A 119 -5.55 -4.64 5.84
C ASN A 119 -4.06 -4.75 5.53
N LEU A 120 -3.55 -5.97 5.28
CA LEU A 120 -2.17 -6.18 4.86
C LEU A 120 -1.87 -5.46 3.53
N VAL A 121 -2.76 -5.60 2.53
CA VAL A 121 -2.63 -4.85 1.25
C VAL A 121 -2.59 -3.36 1.51
N GLY A 122 -3.52 -2.82 2.31
CA GLY A 122 -3.55 -1.40 2.65
C GLY A 122 -2.26 -0.91 3.29
N MET A 123 -1.74 -1.65 4.28
CA MET A 123 -0.50 -1.31 4.97
C MET A 123 0.72 -1.34 4.03
N MET A 124 0.83 -2.36 3.18
CA MET A 124 1.93 -2.45 2.22
C MET A 124 1.83 -1.39 1.12
N MET A 125 0.63 -1.02 0.70
CA MET A 125 0.42 0.10 -0.23
C MET A 125 0.81 1.44 0.42
N GLU A 126 0.44 1.68 1.69
CA GLU A 126 0.92 2.86 2.45
C GLU A 126 2.45 2.86 2.56
N GLY A 127 3.05 1.70 2.90
CA GLY A 127 4.49 1.50 2.93
C GLY A 127 5.18 1.73 1.58
N ALA A 128 4.49 1.49 0.49
CA ALA A 128 4.98 1.77 -0.86
C ALA A 128 4.77 3.23 -1.31
N GLY A 129 4.25 4.12 -0.44
CA GLY A 129 4.07 5.55 -0.73
C GLY A 129 2.72 5.93 -1.34
N PHE A 130 1.72 5.03 -1.31
CA PHE A 130 0.35 5.35 -1.73
C PHE A 130 -0.45 6.00 -0.59
N ASP A 131 -1.41 6.85 -0.96
CA ASP A 131 -2.44 7.34 -0.04
C ASP A 131 -3.60 6.34 -0.04
N VAL A 132 -3.84 5.65 1.09
CA VAL A 132 -4.83 4.57 1.16
C VAL A 132 -6.04 5.00 1.99
N ILE A 133 -7.23 4.81 1.40
CA ILE A 133 -8.51 5.05 2.04
C ILE A 133 -9.22 3.71 2.18
N ASP A 134 -9.26 3.20 3.40
CA ASP A 134 -9.90 1.94 3.73
C ASP A 134 -11.38 2.13 4.05
N LEU A 135 -12.26 1.51 3.27
CA LEU A 135 -13.71 1.52 3.48
C LEU A 135 -14.16 0.53 4.55
N GLY A 136 -13.25 -0.30 5.08
CA GLY A 136 -13.59 -1.38 6.00
C GLY A 136 -14.24 -2.57 5.30
N ILE A 137 -15.15 -3.23 6.02
CA ILE A 137 -15.80 -4.46 5.60
C ILE A 137 -17.25 -4.25 5.16
N ASN A 138 -17.83 -5.25 4.49
CA ASN A 138 -19.27 -5.31 4.12
C ASN A 138 -19.75 -4.06 3.36
N ASN A 139 -18.99 -3.65 2.34
CA ASN A 139 -19.28 -2.43 1.59
C ASN A 139 -20.28 -2.69 0.45
N PRO A 140 -21.44 -2.05 0.46
CA PRO A 140 -22.36 -2.05 -0.68
C PRO A 140 -21.78 -1.20 -1.82
N VAL A 141 -22.31 -1.39 -3.04
CA VAL A 141 -21.83 -0.70 -4.26
C VAL A 141 -21.89 0.82 -4.12
N GLU A 142 -22.92 1.36 -3.48
CA GLU A 142 -23.11 2.79 -3.26
C GLU A 142 -21.92 3.41 -2.53
N LYS A 143 -21.39 2.70 -1.51
CA LYS A 143 -20.26 3.17 -0.72
C LYS A 143 -18.97 3.22 -1.52
N TYR A 144 -18.75 2.26 -2.45
CA TYR A 144 -17.64 2.32 -3.39
C TYR A 144 -17.77 3.50 -4.34
N ILE A 145 -18.95 3.72 -4.90
CA ILE A 145 -19.18 4.83 -5.85
C ILE A 145 -19.03 6.17 -5.15
N GLU A 146 -19.63 6.35 -3.98
CA GLU A 146 -19.47 7.58 -3.18
C GLU A 146 -17.99 7.87 -2.85
N ALA A 147 -17.23 6.83 -2.48
CA ALA A 147 -15.80 6.97 -2.20
C ALA A 147 -15.02 7.35 -3.46
N ILE A 148 -15.30 6.74 -4.60
CA ILE A 148 -14.67 7.07 -5.90
C ILE A 148 -14.97 8.53 -6.27
N GLU A 149 -16.22 8.96 -6.17
CA GLU A 149 -16.64 10.32 -6.52
C GLU A 149 -16.03 11.38 -5.59
N ARG A 150 -15.90 11.08 -4.29
CA ARG A 150 -15.35 12.00 -3.30
C ARG A 150 -13.84 12.08 -3.34
N GLU A 151 -13.18 10.92 -3.41
CA GLU A 151 -11.73 10.82 -3.22
C GLU A 151 -10.94 10.91 -4.51
N GLN A 152 -11.59 10.66 -5.65
CA GLN A 152 -10.95 10.63 -6.98
C GLN A 152 -9.65 9.78 -6.95
N PRO A 153 -9.72 8.49 -6.57
CA PRO A 153 -8.53 7.66 -6.45
C PRO A 153 -7.98 7.27 -7.83
N ASP A 154 -6.73 6.84 -7.88
CA ASP A 154 -6.15 6.19 -9.06
C ASP A 154 -6.55 4.72 -9.13
N ILE A 155 -6.72 4.09 -7.94
CA ILE A 155 -6.93 2.66 -7.78
C ILE A 155 -8.15 2.37 -6.91
N LEU A 156 -8.99 1.46 -7.38
CA LEU A 156 -10.02 0.81 -6.57
C LEU A 156 -9.59 -0.63 -6.28
N GLY A 157 -9.40 -0.96 -5.00
CA GLY A 157 -9.13 -2.31 -4.50
C GLY A 157 -10.37 -2.97 -3.91
N MET A 158 -10.65 -4.21 -4.30
CA MET A 158 -11.75 -4.98 -3.73
C MET A 158 -11.26 -6.33 -3.21
N SER A 159 -11.71 -6.70 -1.99
CA SER A 159 -11.37 -7.96 -1.33
C SER A 159 -12.62 -8.79 -1.07
N ALA A 160 -12.51 -10.12 -1.26
CA ALA A 160 -13.51 -11.09 -0.85
C ALA A 160 -12.85 -12.42 -0.46
N LEU A 161 -13.31 -13.07 0.62
CA LEU A 161 -12.77 -14.36 1.07
C LEU A 161 -13.73 -15.53 0.85
N LEU A 162 -14.99 -15.28 0.51
CA LEU A 162 -15.99 -16.32 0.30
C LEU A 162 -16.38 -16.42 -1.18
N THR A 163 -16.55 -17.65 -1.66
CA THR A 163 -17.05 -17.91 -3.03
C THR A 163 -18.45 -17.33 -3.26
N THR A 164 -19.22 -17.16 -2.17
CA THR A 164 -20.57 -16.55 -2.18
C THR A 164 -20.55 -15.03 -2.25
N THR A 165 -19.46 -14.37 -1.83
CA THR A 165 -19.33 -12.91 -1.81
C THR A 165 -18.50 -12.36 -2.98
N MET A 166 -17.53 -13.12 -3.51
CA MET A 166 -16.71 -12.68 -4.63
C MET A 166 -17.50 -12.20 -5.88
N PRO A 167 -18.69 -12.76 -6.23
CA PRO A 167 -19.45 -12.26 -7.38
C PRO A 167 -19.92 -10.80 -7.23
N TYR A 168 -19.92 -10.25 -6.01
CA TYR A 168 -20.31 -8.86 -5.77
C TYR A 168 -19.31 -7.86 -6.38
N MET A 169 -18.05 -8.26 -6.60
CA MET A 169 -17.06 -7.44 -7.33
C MET A 169 -17.57 -7.06 -8.73
N LYS A 170 -18.25 -8.01 -9.40
CA LYS A 170 -18.88 -7.75 -10.71
C LYS A 170 -19.97 -6.68 -10.60
N VAL A 171 -20.77 -6.69 -9.54
CA VAL A 171 -21.83 -5.68 -9.33
C VAL A 171 -21.22 -4.28 -9.25
N VAL A 172 -20.10 -4.12 -8.52
CA VAL A 172 -19.39 -2.83 -8.40
C VAL A 172 -18.88 -2.39 -9.78
N ILE A 173 -18.17 -3.27 -10.49
CA ILE A 173 -17.58 -2.97 -11.79
C ILE A 173 -18.66 -2.66 -12.86
N ASP A 174 -19.74 -3.42 -12.87
CA ASP A 174 -20.86 -3.18 -13.82
C ASP A 174 -21.53 -1.83 -13.52
N THR A 175 -21.72 -1.47 -12.26
CA THR A 175 -22.22 -0.14 -11.88
C THR A 175 -21.29 0.99 -12.33
N MET A 176 -19.97 0.78 -12.22
CA MET A 176 -18.98 1.74 -12.76
C MET A 176 -19.12 1.89 -14.28
N LYS A 177 -19.34 0.78 -15.02
CA LYS A 177 -19.57 0.81 -16.48
C LYS A 177 -20.87 1.53 -16.82
N GLU A 178 -21.96 1.26 -16.11
CA GLU A 178 -23.26 1.92 -16.31
C GLU A 178 -23.17 3.44 -16.09
N LYS A 179 -22.30 3.88 -15.14
CA LYS A 179 -22.01 5.28 -14.88
C LYS A 179 -20.99 5.88 -15.88
N GLY A 180 -20.37 5.09 -16.74
CA GLY A 180 -19.36 5.53 -17.70
C GLY A 180 -18.01 5.92 -17.07
N ILE A 181 -17.73 5.44 -15.85
CA ILE A 181 -16.51 5.79 -15.08
C ILE A 181 -15.52 4.63 -14.92
N ARG A 182 -15.80 3.43 -15.50
CA ARG A 182 -14.96 2.24 -15.28
C ARG A 182 -13.51 2.45 -15.74
N ASP A 183 -13.30 3.11 -16.83
CA ASP A 183 -11.99 3.29 -17.45
C ASP A 183 -11.18 4.44 -16.80
N ASP A 184 -11.82 5.21 -15.92
CA ASP A 184 -11.16 6.29 -15.19
C ASP A 184 -10.32 5.79 -14.03
N PHE A 185 -10.44 4.52 -13.64
CA PHE A 185 -9.80 3.94 -12.46
C PHE A 185 -9.14 2.61 -12.78
N ILE A 186 -8.01 2.32 -12.12
CA ILE A 186 -7.42 1.00 -12.07
C ILE A 186 -8.19 0.17 -11.04
N VAL A 187 -8.69 -1.00 -11.43
CA VAL A 187 -9.44 -1.89 -10.52
C VAL A 187 -8.64 -3.14 -10.24
N LEU A 188 -8.25 -3.31 -8.97
CA LEU A 188 -7.55 -4.48 -8.47
C LEU A 188 -8.49 -5.34 -7.63
N VAL A 189 -8.43 -6.66 -7.79
CA VAL A 189 -9.22 -7.62 -7.01
C VAL A 189 -8.31 -8.64 -6.35
N GLY A 190 -8.63 -9.03 -5.12
CA GLY A 190 -7.87 -10.02 -4.35
C GLY A 190 -8.73 -10.79 -3.37
N GLY A 191 -8.17 -11.89 -2.87
CA GLY A 191 -8.78 -12.78 -1.90
C GLY A 191 -8.57 -14.24 -2.23
N ALA A 192 -8.54 -15.10 -1.22
CA ALA A 192 -8.14 -16.51 -1.36
C ALA A 192 -8.94 -17.33 -2.40
N PRO A 193 -10.27 -17.15 -2.59
CA PRO A 193 -11.00 -17.91 -3.59
C PRO A 193 -10.87 -17.38 -5.02
N LEU A 194 -10.22 -16.21 -5.21
CA LEU A 194 -10.08 -15.58 -6.52
C LEU A 194 -8.88 -16.15 -7.30
N ASN A 195 -8.92 -15.95 -8.61
CA ASN A 195 -7.83 -16.24 -9.52
C ASN A 195 -7.84 -15.26 -10.70
N GLU A 196 -6.84 -15.35 -11.59
CA GLU A 196 -6.74 -14.47 -12.76
C GLU A 196 -7.95 -14.58 -13.70
N GLU A 197 -8.50 -15.78 -13.90
CA GLU A 197 -9.64 -16.01 -14.77
C GLU A 197 -10.87 -15.25 -14.26
N PHE A 198 -11.14 -15.34 -12.94
CA PHE A 198 -12.21 -14.60 -12.31
C PHE A 198 -11.98 -13.08 -12.40
N GLY A 199 -10.78 -12.59 -12.10
CA GLY A 199 -10.44 -11.17 -12.22
C GLY A 199 -10.74 -10.61 -13.60
N LYS A 200 -10.32 -11.31 -14.65
CA LYS A 200 -10.63 -10.97 -16.05
C LYS A 200 -12.14 -11.05 -16.35
N ALA A 201 -12.81 -12.09 -15.88
CA ALA A 201 -14.25 -12.28 -16.12
C ALA A 201 -15.13 -11.20 -15.50
N VAL A 202 -14.75 -10.63 -14.36
CA VAL A 202 -15.49 -9.52 -13.72
C VAL A 202 -15.13 -8.17 -14.33
N GLY A 203 -14.03 -8.08 -15.09
CA GLY A 203 -13.56 -6.85 -15.73
C GLY A 203 -12.64 -6.01 -14.86
N ALA A 204 -11.91 -6.63 -13.93
CA ALA A 204 -10.81 -6.00 -13.21
C ALA A 204 -9.57 -5.85 -14.10
N ASP A 205 -8.69 -4.88 -13.80
CA ASP A 205 -7.43 -4.70 -14.49
C ASP A 205 -6.39 -5.74 -14.08
N ALA A 206 -6.44 -6.17 -12.82
CA ALA A 206 -5.61 -7.27 -12.35
C ALA A 206 -6.22 -7.99 -11.14
N TYR A 207 -5.86 -9.26 -11.01
CA TYR A 207 -5.97 -10.07 -9.81
C TYR A 207 -4.62 -10.06 -9.09
N CYS A 208 -4.64 -9.77 -7.78
CA CYS A 208 -3.47 -9.78 -6.93
C CYS A 208 -3.60 -10.93 -5.93
N ARG A 209 -2.72 -11.91 -6.02
CA ARG A 209 -2.76 -13.11 -5.17
C ARG A 209 -2.38 -12.83 -3.72
N ASP A 210 -1.53 -11.81 -3.50
CA ASP A 210 -1.02 -11.36 -2.20
C ASP A 210 -0.74 -9.85 -2.20
N ALA A 211 -0.32 -9.34 -1.05
CA ALA A 211 -0.10 -7.92 -0.85
C ALA A 211 1.13 -7.38 -1.60
N ALA A 212 2.20 -8.17 -1.72
CA ALA A 212 3.39 -7.77 -2.46
C ALA A 212 3.09 -7.63 -3.96
N VAL A 213 2.39 -8.61 -4.54
CA VAL A 213 1.90 -8.55 -5.93
C VAL A 213 0.96 -7.37 -6.14
N ALA A 214 0.13 -7.01 -5.15
CA ALA A 214 -0.75 -5.84 -5.26
C ALA A 214 0.04 -4.54 -5.39
N VAL A 215 1.10 -4.35 -4.60
CA VAL A 215 1.97 -3.18 -4.66
C VAL A 215 2.71 -3.08 -6.00
N GLU A 216 3.34 -4.17 -6.45
CA GLU A 216 4.07 -4.20 -7.72
C GLU A 216 3.14 -3.89 -8.90
N THR A 217 1.98 -4.55 -8.94
CA THR A 217 0.96 -4.35 -9.98
C THR A 217 0.45 -2.91 -10.00
N ALA A 218 0.18 -2.34 -8.83
CA ALA A 218 -0.27 -0.95 -8.71
C ALA A 218 0.76 0.03 -9.26
N LYS A 219 2.03 -0.11 -8.89
CA LYS A 219 3.13 0.72 -9.39
C LYS A 219 3.26 0.64 -10.91
N GLU A 220 3.18 -0.56 -11.46
CA GLU A 220 3.28 -0.79 -12.91
C GLU A 220 2.11 -0.16 -13.67
N LEU A 221 0.87 -0.38 -13.23
CA LEU A 221 -0.32 0.14 -13.91
C LEU A 221 -0.41 1.66 -13.84
N ILE A 222 -0.07 2.28 -12.72
CA ILE A 222 0.01 3.75 -12.61
C ILE A 222 1.06 4.31 -13.57
N LYS A 223 2.25 3.73 -13.60
CA LYS A 223 3.30 4.16 -14.53
C LYS A 223 2.86 4.08 -15.98
N ARG A 224 2.19 2.99 -16.37
CA ARG A 224 1.63 2.83 -17.73
C ARG A 224 0.59 3.90 -18.04
N ARG A 225 -0.29 4.20 -17.07
CA ARG A 225 -1.35 5.20 -17.24
C ARG A 225 -0.78 6.60 -17.42
N HIS A 226 0.19 7.00 -16.59
CA HIS A 226 0.86 8.29 -16.73
C HIS A 226 1.58 8.42 -18.08
N ASN A 227 2.26 7.37 -18.55
CA ASN A 227 2.93 7.38 -19.84
C ASN A 227 1.94 7.49 -21.00
N SER A 228 0.74 6.89 -20.91
CA SER A 228 -0.29 7.00 -21.94
C SER A 228 -0.90 8.40 -22.03
N LEU A 229 -1.02 9.10 -20.89
CA LEU A 229 -1.53 10.47 -20.82
C LEU A 229 -0.49 11.51 -21.26
N ALA A 230 0.80 11.23 -21.09
CA ALA A 230 1.90 12.11 -21.51
C ALA A 230 2.22 11.99 -23.01
N GLY A 231 1.73 10.95 -23.69
CA GLY A 231 1.93 10.69 -25.13
C GLY A 231 0.73 11.04 -26.03
N ALA A 232 -0.37 11.53 -25.44
CA ALA A 232 -1.58 11.95 -26.15
C ALA A 232 -1.68 13.50 -26.18
#